data_3a7c83bd343ad3a18ce9df25d15330bf
#
_entry.id   3a7c83bd343ad3a18ce9df25d15330bf
#
_cell.length_a   1.000
_cell.length_b   1.000
_cell.length_c   1.000
_cell.angle_alpha   90.00
_cell.angle_beta   90.00
_cell.angle_gamma   90.00
#
_symmetry.space_group_name_H-M   'P 1'
#
loop_
_entity.id
_entity.type
_entity.pdbx_description
1 polymer ?
#
loop_
_entity_poly.entity_id
_entity_poly.type
_entity_poly.pdbx_seq_one_letter_code
_entity_poly.pdbx_strand_id
1 'polypeptide(L)'
;MRRTLNRTLVLTIALTLFGLSAVERVYSKQQGGVAGETHASHGSARTPGRKSHPTGSEASNDESTSTASVKLIREVESLEHQCLDEVNRVRRAQRLAPLTFYRDLLPVARAYSRRMAEEHFFSHNDPDGRTVRERVSEAEIRWRIVGENLAYSNGYVNPVAASVHSWMESPGHRRNLLDPDYNETAIGAWIGTDGTVYFTEIFLRQ
;
A
#
# COMPACT_ATOMS: atom_id res chain seq x y z
N MET A 1 -48.39 37.81 39.66
CA MET A 1 -47.31 36.87 39.96
C MET A 1 -47.53 35.57 39.17
N ARG A 2 -46.88 35.40 38.02
CA ARG A 2 -46.97 34.18 37.21
C ARG A 2 -45.55 33.59 37.15
N ARG A 3 -45.36 32.39 37.73
CA ARG A 3 -44.12 31.62 37.66
C ARG A 3 -44.08 30.86 36.36
N THR A 4 -43.09 31.15 35.54
CA THR A 4 -42.74 30.39 34.32
C THR A 4 -41.93 29.18 34.68
N LEU A 5 -42.42 28.00 34.32
CA LEU A 5 -41.74 26.71 34.48
C LEU A 5 -40.78 26.49 33.31
N ASN A 6 -39.51 26.42 33.59
CA ASN A 6 -38.46 26.06 32.64
C ASN A 6 -38.45 24.54 32.46
N ARG A 7 -38.80 24.04 31.26
CA ARG A 7 -38.68 22.61 30.92
C ARG A 7 -37.31 22.39 30.31
N THR A 8 -36.42 21.82 31.10
CA THR A 8 -35.14 21.31 30.63
C THR A 8 -35.38 20.02 29.87
N LEU A 9 -35.15 20.02 28.55
CA LEU A 9 -35.23 18.86 27.70
C LEU A 9 -33.90 18.07 27.84
N VAL A 10 -33.95 16.95 28.56
CA VAL A 10 -32.84 15.98 28.64
C VAL A 10 -32.86 15.12 27.36
N LEU A 11 -31.92 15.37 26.46
CA LEU A 11 -31.72 14.56 25.27
C LEU A 11 -30.86 13.35 25.66
N THR A 12 -31.49 12.20 25.85
CA THR A 12 -30.83 10.92 26.08
C THR A 12 -30.26 10.43 24.74
N ILE A 13 -28.93 10.50 24.58
CA ILE A 13 -28.25 9.88 23.44
C ILE A 13 -28.13 8.39 23.72
N ALA A 14 -28.93 7.60 23.03
CA ALA A 14 -28.79 6.15 23.00
C ALA A 14 -27.54 5.78 22.18
N LEU A 15 -26.51 5.32 22.85
CA LEU A 15 -25.30 4.77 22.23
C LEU A 15 -25.65 3.37 21.67
N THR A 16 -25.98 3.30 20.39
CA THR A 16 -26.09 2.01 19.69
C THR A 16 -24.69 1.54 19.33
N LEU A 17 -24.27 0.49 20.05
CA LEU A 17 -23.13 -0.37 19.69
C LEU A 17 -23.41 -1.03 18.33
N PHE A 18 -22.90 -0.45 17.26
CA PHE A 18 -22.83 -1.14 15.96
C PHE A 18 -21.39 -1.57 15.69
N GLY A 19 -21.31 -2.84 15.32
CA GLY A 19 -20.15 -3.68 15.25
C GLY A 19 -18.94 -3.14 14.49
N LEU A 20 -17.79 -3.69 14.89
CA LEU A 20 -16.49 -3.53 14.24
C LEU A 20 -16.61 -3.63 12.72
N SER A 21 -16.08 -2.63 12.02
CA SER A 21 -16.09 -2.62 10.55
C SER A 21 -15.29 -3.81 10.00
N ALA A 22 -15.63 -4.25 8.79
CA ALA A 22 -14.96 -5.37 8.13
C ALA A 22 -13.43 -5.17 8.02
N VAL A 23 -12.97 -3.92 8.05
CA VAL A 23 -11.55 -3.53 8.00
C VAL A 23 -10.80 -3.91 9.28
N GLU A 24 -11.40 -3.74 10.46
CA GLU A 24 -10.79 -4.15 11.73
C GLU A 24 -10.64 -5.67 11.86
N ARG A 25 -11.56 -6.44 11.27
CA ARG A 25 -11.47 -7.91 11.26
C ARG A 25 -10.31 -8.45 10.42
N VAL A 26 -9.95 -7.77 9.35
CA VAL A 26 -8.80 -8.15 8.50
C VAL A 26 -7.49 -7.86 9.24
N TYR A 27 -7.39 -6.72 9.92
CA TYR A 27 -6.19 -6.34 10.67
C TYR A 27 -5.94 -7.24 11.90
N SER A 28 -6.99 -7.60 12.61
CA SER A 28 -6.94 -8.48 13.81
C SER A 28 -6.56 -9.93 13.46
N LYS A 29 -6.94 -10.43 12.28
CA LYS A 29 -6.67 -11.81 11.85
C LYS A 29 -5.21 -12.06 11.49
N GLN A 30 -4.44 -11.01 11.18
CA GLN A 30 -3.04 -11.12 10.73
C GLN A 30 -2.01 -11.02 11.86
N GLN A 31 -2.42 -10.62 13.07
CA GLN A 31 -1.55 -10.60 14.25
C GLN A 31 -1.46 -11.96 14.97
N GLY A 32 -2.25 -12.96 14.56
CA GLY A 32 -2.45 -14.22 15.28
C GLY A 32 -1.87 -15.49 14.63
N GLY A 33 -0.99 -15.39 13.63
CA GLY A 33 -0.50 -16.57 12.91
C GLY A 33 1.02 -16.69 12.83
N VAL A 34 1.70 -16.98 13.96
CA VAL A 34 3.09 -17.46 13.96
C VAL A 34 3.13 -18.78 14.70
N ALA A 35 3.20 -19.88 13.96
CA ALA A 35 3.74 -21.19 14.32
C ALA A 35 3.96 -21.93 13.00
N GLY A 36 5.11 -22.27 12.56
CA GLY A 36 6.18 -23.14 12.97
C GLY A 36 5.97 -24.55 12.45
N GLU A 37 6.84 -25.01 11.54
CA GLU A 37 7.47 -26.37 11.50
C GLU A 37 7.82 -26.74 10.06
N THR A 38 9.11 -26.83 9.72
CA THR A 38 10.13 -27.88 9.74
C THR A 38 9.95 -29.04 8.77
N HIS A 39 10.97 -29.17 7.91
CA HIS A 39 11.62 -30.39 7.37
C HIS A 39 10.84 -31.34 6.46
N ALA A 40 11.37 -31.63 5.24
CA ALA A 40 12.33 -32.67 5.00
C ALA A 40 12.74 -32.77 3.51
N SER A 41 14.01 -33.04 3.33
CA SER A 41 14.75 -33.37 2.12
C SER A 41 14.41 -34.74 1.53
N HIS A 42 14.66 -34.93 0.23
CA HIS A 42 15.33 -36.07 -0.49
C HIS A 42 15.01 -35.88 -1.97
N GLY A 43 15.90 -35.74 -2.88
CA GLY A 43 17.05 -36.56 -3.22
C GLY A 43 16.76 -37.35 -4.48
N SER A 44 17.49 -37.09 -5.53
CA SER A 44 18.05 -37.98 -6.50
C SER A 44 17.79 -37.79 -7.99
N ALA A 45 18.88 -37.56 -8.64
CA ALA A 45 19.27 -37.52 -10.03
C ALA A 45 18.65 -38.56 -10.99
N ARG A 46 18.50 -38.19 -12.28
CA ARG A 46 19.27 -38.74 -13.43
C ARG A 46 18.75 -38.16 -14.77
N THR A 47 19.66 -37.67 -15.56
CA THR A 47 19.66 -37.37 -17.01
C THR A 47 19.88 -38.67 -17.83
N PRO A 48 19.95 -38.67 -19.19
CA PRO A 48 19.44 -37.76 -20.23
C PRO A 48 18.69 -38.50 -21.38
N GLY A 49 18.00 -37.79 -22.26
CA GLY A 49 17.49 -38.44 -23.49
C GLY A 49 16.79 -37.55 -24.48
N ARG A 50 17.52 -37.10 -25.47
CA ARG A 50 17.20 -37.07 -26.91
C ARG A 50 16.30 -35.91 -27.46
N LYS A 51 16.95 -35.18 -28.36
CA LYS A 51 16.46 -34.14 -29.29
C LYS A 51 15.26 -34.60 -30.12
N SER A 52 14.28 -33.72 -30.25
CA SER A 52 13.49 -33.53 -31.48
C SER A 52 13.05 -32.08 -31.56
N HIS A 53 13.47 -31.38 -32.61
CA HIS A 53 12.92 -30.10 -33.04
C HIS A 53 11.50 -30.31 -33.53
N PRO A 54 10.61 -29.37 -33.23
CA PRO A 54 9.73 -28.86 -34.27
C PRO A 54 9.88 -27.35 -34.43
N THR A 55 10.17 -26.98 -35.63
CA THR A 55 10.02 -25.66 -36.25
C THR A 55 8.54 -25.25 -36.21
N GLY A 56 8.27 -23.99 -35.77
CA GLY A 56 7.07 -23.27 -36.19
C GLY A 56 6.12 -22.90 -35.06
N SER A 57 6.15 -21.67 -34.67
CA SER A 57 5.14 -20.75 -34.11
C SER A 57 5.60 -19.94 -32.86
N GLU A 58 6.72 -19.24 -32.98
CA GLU A 58 7.19 -18.34 -31.89
C GLU A 58 6.71 -16.88 -32.02
N ALA A 59 6.06 -16.50 -33.11
CA ALA A 59 5.72 -15.09 -33.35
C ALA A 59 4.42 -14.60 -32.70
N SER A 60 3.51 -15.48 -32.28
CA SER A 60 2.21 -15.07 -31.72
C SER A 60 2.19 -14.87 -30.20
N ASN A 61 3.15 -15.45 -29.47
CA ASN A 61 3.22 -15.34 -28.00
C ASN A 61 3.87 -14.03 -27.53
N ASP A 62 4.71 -13.41 -28.33
CA ASP A 62 5.46 -12.21 -27.93
C ASP A 62 4.58 -10.95 -27.94
N GLU A 63 3.68 -10.81 -28.93
CA GLU A 63 2.79 -9.65 -29.04
C GLU A 63 1.72 -9.62 -27.94
N SER A 64 1.16 -10.77 -27.57
CA SER A 64 0.16 -10.86 -26.51
C SER A 64 0.77 -10.59 -25.12
N THR A 65 1.98 -11.06 -24.86
CA THR A 65 2.72 -10.82 -23.63
C THR A 65 3.10 -9.35 -23.49
N SER A 66 3.52 -8.72 -24.58
CA SER A 66 3.84 -7.29 -24.63
C SER A 66 2.62 -6.42 -24.31
N THR A 67 1.46 -6.74 -24.89
CA THR A 67 0.21 -6.01 -24.67
C THR A 67 -0.28 -6.14 -23.22
N ALA A 68 -0.21 -7.33 -22.63
CA ALA A 68 -0.57 -7.57 -21.23
C ALA A 68 0.33 -6.80 -20.27
N SER A 69 1.63 -6.77 -20.52
CA SER A 69 2.60 -6.02 -19.74
C SER A 69 2.35 -4.51 -19.78
N VAL A 70 2.08 -3.96 -20.96
CA VAL A 70 1.73 -2.53 -21.13
C VAL A 70 0.45 -2.18 -20.40
N LYS A 71 -0.56 -3.05 -20.43
CA LYS A 71 -1.82 -2.85 -19.69
C LYS A 71 -1.58 -2.81 -18.18
N LEU A 72 -0.80 -3.75 -17.67
CA LEU A 72 -0.47 -3.81 -16.23
C LEU A 72 0.30 -2.57 -15.77
N ILE A 73 1.27 -2.10 -16.55
CA ILE A 73 2.03 -0.88 -16.25
C ILE A 73 1.08 0.32 -16.15
N ARG A 74 0.17 0.50 -17.11
CA ARG A 74 -0.80 1.60 -17.11
C ARG A 74 -1.76 1.51 -15.92
N GLU A 75 -2.15 0.31 -15.53
CA GLU A 75 -3.02 0.09 -14.36
C GLU A 75 -2.31 0.51 -13.07
N VAL A 76 -1.04 0.10 -12.89
CA VAL A 76 -0.22 0.52 -11.75
C VAL A 76 -0.05 2.04 -11.72
N GLU A 77 0.30 2.67 -12.83
CA GLU A 77 0.43 4.13 -12.92
C GLU A 77 -0.88 4.85 -12.60
N SER A 78 -2.00 4.32 -13.06
CA SER A 78 -3.33 4.86 -12.73
C SER A 78 -3.63 4.78 -11.24
N LEU A 79 -3.30 3.67 -10.57
CA LEU A 79 -3.47 3.50 -9.12
C LEU A 79 -2.61 4.50 -8.33
N GLU A 80 -1.37 4.71 -8.73
CA GLU A 80 -0.46 5.67 -8.10
C GLU A 80 -0.99 7.10 -8.18
N HIS A 81 -1.42 7.54 -9.38
CA HIS A 81 -2.01 8.85 -9.58
C HIS A 81 -3.30 9.04 -8.78
N GLN A 82 -4.21 8.07 -8.84
CA GLN A 82 -5.46 8.13 -8.06
C GLN A 82 -5.19 8.19 -6.55
N CYS A 83 -4.17 7.46 -6.07
CA CYS A 83 -3.81 7.46 -4.65
C CYS A 83 -3.27 8.83 -4.22
N LEU A 84 -2.40 9.45 -5.02
CA LEU A 84 -1.90 10.80 -4.76
C LEU A 84 -3.04 11.85 -4.75
N ASP A 85 -3.96 11.74 -5.70
CA ASP A 85 -5.12 12.63 -5.78
C ASP A 85 -6.01 12.51 -4.52
N GLU A 86 -6.24 11.28 -4.06
CA GLU A 86 -7.05 11.00 -2.88
C GLU A 86 -6.35 11.48 -1.59
N VAL A 87 -5.04 11.23 -1.43
CA VAL A 87 -4.23 11.78 -0.34
C VAL A 87 -4.32 13.30 -0.32
N ASN A 88 -4.14 13.94 -1.46
CA ASN A 88 -4.21 15.39 -1.58
C ASN A 88 -5.63 15.92 -1.37
N ARG A 89 -6.67 15.16 -1.71
CA ARG A 89 -8.06 15.47 -1.37
C ARG A 89 -8.26 15.49 0.15
N VAL A 90 -7.74 14.49 0.85
CA VAL A 90 -7.80 14.40 2.32
C VAL A 90 -7.06 15.57 2.96
N ARG A 91 -5.84 15.89 2.51
CA ARG A 91 -5.05 17.02 3.04
C ARG A 91 -5.79 18.35 2.85
N ARG A 92 -6.33 18.62 1.66
CA ARG A 92 -7.14 19.84 1.42
C ARG A 92 -8.37 19.92 2.33
N ALA A 93 -9.06 18.81 2.58
CA ALA A 93 -10.19 18.77 3.52
C ALA A 93 -9.79 19.14 4.95
N GLN A 94 -8.52 18.89 5.33
CA GLN A 94 -7.92 19.29 6.61
C GLN A 94 -7.22 20.66 6.55
N ARG A 95 -7.40 21.44 5.46
CA ARG A 95 -6.79 22.76 5.23
C ARG A 95 -5.26 22.74 5.17
N LEU A 96 -4.68 21.62 4.78
CA LEU A 96 -3.24 21.46 4.56
C LEU A 96 -2.91 21.67 3.08
N ALA A 97 -1.68 22.14 2.83
CA ALA A 97 -1.15 22.21 1.47
C ALA A 97 -1.09 20.78 0.86
N PRO A 98 -1.40 20.62 -0.43
CA PRO A 98 -1.20 19.37 -1.11
C PRO A 98 0.29 19.03 -1.20
N LEU A 99 0.61 17.73 -1.19
CA LEU A 99 1.96 17.25 -1.43
C LEU A 99 2.27 17.31 -2.93
N THR A 100 3.50 17.70 -3.26
CA THR A 100 4.00 17.71 -4.62
C THR A 100 4.60 16.35 -4.97
N PHE A 101 4.29 15.85 -6.15
CA PHE A 101 4.89 14.60 -6.64
C PHE A 101 6.39 14.78 -6.88
N TYR A 102 7.20 13.95 -6.22
CA TYR A 102 8.65 13.94 -6.40
C TYR A 102 9.09 12.71 -7.21
N ARG A 103 9.45 12.94 -8.47
CA ARG A 103 9.69 11.89 -9.47
C ARG A 103 10.75 10.89 -9.04
N ASP A 104 11.88 11.36 -8.50
CA ASP A 104 13.02 10.52 -8.20
C ASP A 104 12.77 9.57 -7.02
N LEU A 105 11.75 9.86 -6.21
CA LEU A 105 11.31 9.01 -5.11
C LEU A 105 10.43 7.83 -5.58
N LEU A 106 9.79 7.95 -6.74
CA LEU A 106 8.87 6.93 -7.26
C LEU A 106 9.51 5.54 -7.44
N PRO A 107 10.73 5.41 -8.01
CA PRO A 107 11.39 4.12 -8.13
C PRO A 107 11.60 3.43 -6.77
N VAL A 108 11.92 4.20 -5.71
CA VAL A 108 12.11 3.66 -4.35
C VAL A 108 10.79 3.11 -3.81
N ALA A 109 9.70 3.85 -3.95
CA ALA A 109 8.38 3.44 -3.50
C ALA A 109 7.86 2.21 -4.28
N ARG A 110 7.99 2.21 -5.61
CA ARG A 110 7.60 1.06 -6.47
C ARG A 110 8.41 -0.20 -6.14
N ALA A 111 9.73 -0.08 -6.00
CA ALA A 111 10.59 -1.20 -5.66
C ALA A 111 10.19 -1.84 -4.32
N TYR A 112 9.78 -1.01 -3.35
CA TYR A 112 9.38 -1.52 -2.05
C TYR A 112 8.01 -2.22 -2.08
N SER A 113 7.02 -1.66 -2.77
CA SER A 113 5.72 -2.33 -2.98
C SER A 113 5.87 -3.66 -3.72
N ARG A 114 6.73 -3.69 -4.76
CA ARG A 114 7.07 -4.91 -5.47
C ARG A 114 7.72 -5.94 -4.55
N ARG A 115 8.71 -5.52 -3.76
CA ARG A 115 9.44 -6.40 -2.85
C ARG A 115 8.52 -7.02 -1.80
N MET A 116 7.60 -6.25 -1.21
CA MET A 116 6.59 -6.76 -0.28
C MET A 116 5.74 -7.86 -0.90
N ALA A 117 5.33 -7.67 -2.17
CA ALA A 117 4.52 -8.65 -2.89
C ALA A 117 5.30 -9.93 -3.24
N GLU A 118 6.54 -9.79 -3.75
CA GLU A 118 7.35 -10.91 -4.24
C GLU A 118 7.99 -11.73 -3.11
N GLU A 119 8.40 -11.09 -2.02
CA GLU A 119 9.03 -11.74 -0.86
C GLU A 119 8.03 -12.05 0.27
N HIS A 120 6.73 -11.80 0.04
CA HIS A 120 5.63 -12.15 0.96
C HIS A 120 5.79 -11.59 2.38
N PHE A 121 6.17 -10.32 2.52
CA PHE A 121 6.20 -9.62 3.80
C PHE A 121 5.41 -8.31 3.74
N PHE A 122 5.06 -7.78 4.92
CA PHE A 122 4.43 -6.46 5.06
C PHE A 122 4.98 -5.79 6.31
N SER A 123 5.95 -4.91 6.15
CA SER A 123 6.66 -4.25 7.25
C SER A 123 7.31 -2.96 6.75
N HIS A 124 7.57 -2.00 7.66
CA HIS A 124 8.39 -0.81 7.39
C HIS A 124 9.88 -1.11 7.27
N ASN A 125 10.33 -2.21 7.88
CA ASN A 125 11.68 -2.73 7.72
C ASN A 125 11.65 -3.87 6.72
N ASP A 126 12.54 -3.83 5.74
CA ASP A 126 12.68 -4.96 4.81
C ASP A 126 13.38 -6.15 5.49
N PRO A 127 13.42 -7.33 4.84
CA PRO A 127 14.09 -8.51 5.40
C PRO A 127 15.58 -8.32 5.69
N ASP A 128 16.23 -7.33 5.04
CA ASP A 128 17.64 -6.96 5.31
C ASP A 128 17.77 -5.94 6.46
N GLY A 129 16.65 -5.55 7.09
CA GLY A 129 16.60 -4.60 8.20
C GLY A 129 16.63 -3.13 7.80
N ARG A 130 16.56 -2.80 6.49
CA ARG A 130 16.58 -1.40 6.02
C ARG A 130 15.21 -0.76 6.21
N THR A 131 15.20 0.45 6.75
CA THR A 131 14.04 1.32 6.88
C THR A 131 13.86 2.20 5.64
N VAL A 132 12.80 2.99 5.59
CA VAL A 132 12.60 3.99 4.52
C VAL A 132 13.76 4.97 4.44
N ARG A 133 14.42 5.28 5.58
CA ARG A 133 15.55 6.21 5.62
C ARG A 133 16.75 5.68 4.82
N GLU A 134 17.10 4.41 5.04
CA GLU A 134 18.19 3.76 4.32
C GLU A 134 17.84 3.65 2.84
N ARG A 135 16.63 3.21 2.49
CA ARG A 135 16.21 3.07 1.09
C ARG A 135 16.24 4.39 0.31
N VAL A 136 15.81 5.50 0.93
CA VAL A 136 15.83 6.83 0.32
C VAL A 136 17.27 7.37 0.22
N SER A 137 18.11 7.11 1.24
CA SER A 137 19.50 7.53 1.23
C SER A 137 20.34 6.75 0.20
N GLU A 138 20.11 5.45 0.04
CA GLU A 138 20.73 4.60 -0.98
C GLU A 138 20.40 5.05 -2.40
N ALA A 139 19.24 5.67 -2.60
CA ALA A 139 18.86 6.32 -3.86
C ALA A 139 19.46 7.73 -4.05
N GLU A 140 20.39 8.14 -3.18
CA GLU A 140 21.05 9.44 -3.19
C GLU A 140 20.09 10.64 -3.08
N ILE A 141 18.87 10.43 -2.61
CA ILE A 141 17.87 11.46 -2.40
C ILE A 141 18.14 12.14 -1.05
N ARG A 142 18.34 13.47 -1.09
CA ARG A 142 18.52 14.28 0.11
C ARG A 142 17.18 14.49 0.81
N TRP A 143 17.20 14.41 2.14
CA TRP A 143 16.03 14.66 2.94
C TRP A 143 16.38 15.27 4.31
N ARG A 144 15.45 16.03 4.87
CA ARG A 144 15.49 16.54 6.25
C ARG A 144 14.52 15.76 7.12
N ILE A 145 13.33 15.47 6.56
CA ILE A 145 12.30 14.67 7.19
C ILE A 145 11.83 13.65 6.14
N VAL A 146 11.72 12.40 6.54
CA VAL A 146 11.16 11.31 5.72
C VAL A 146 10.24 10.43 6.55
N GLY A 147 9.13 10.01 5.96
CA GLY A 147 8.15 9.11 6.56
C GLY A 147 7.58 8.15 5.53
N GLU A 148 6.85 7.16 6.00
CA GLU A 148 6.29 6.13 5.15
C GLU A 148 4.92 5.69 5.64
N ASN A 149 3.99 5.51 4.71
CA ASN A 149 2.76 4.77 4.91
C ASN A 149 2.73 3.57 3.98
N LEU A 150 2.32 2.42 4.51
CA LEU A 150 2.16 1.18 3.75
C LEU A 150 0.69 0.76 3.78
N ALA A 151 0.23 0.19 2.68
CA ALA A 151 -1.06 -0.50 2.62
C ALA A 151 -1.01 -1.68 1.65
N TYR A 152 -1.88 -2.65 1.87
CA TYR A 152 -2.24 -3.63 0.87
C TYR A 152 -3.77 -3.80 0.86
N SER A 153 -4.30 -4.12 -0.30
CA SER A 153 -5.73 -4.30 -0.53
C SER A 153 -5.97 -5.51 -1.42
N ASN A 154 -6.78 -6.46 -0.95
CA ASN A 154 -7.18 -7.63 -1.73
C ASN A 154 -8.72 -7.70 -1.79
N GLY A 155 -9.28 -7.90 -2.98
CA GLY A 155 -10.72 -8.05 -3.18
C GLY A 155 -11.53 -6.76 -3.06
N TYR A 156 -10.93 -5.60 -2.97
CA TYR A 156 -11.63 -4.32 -2.97
C TYR A 156 -11.88 -3.83 -4.39
N VAL A 157 -13.10 -3.35 -4.67
CA VAL A 157 -13.46 -2.70 -5.95
C VAL A 157 -12.64 -1.42 -6.16
N ASN A 158 -12.34 -0.70 -5.07
CA ASN A 158 -11.49 0.50 -5.10
C ASN A 158 -10.37 0.36 -4.07
N PRO A 159 -9.22 -0.21 -4.45
CA PRO A 159 -8.08 -0.41 -3.55
C PRO A 159 -7.48 0.91 -3.06
N VAL A 160 -7.53 1.99 -3.85
CA VAL A 160 -7.04 3.31 -3.47
C VAL A 160 -7.86 3.87 -2.31
N ALA A 161 -9.18 3.91 -2.45
CA ALA A 161 -10.06 4.43 -1.39
C ALA A 161 -9.93 3.60 -0.10
N ALA A 162 -9.83 2.28 -0.21
CA ALA A 162 -9.63 1.40 0.94
C ALA A 162 -8.30 1.68 1.67
N SER A 163 -7.21 1.86 0.91
CA SER A 163 -5.88 2.13 1.48
C SER A 163 -5.82 3.49 2.17
N VAL A 164 -6.27 4.56 1.51
CA VAL A 164 -6.27 5.91 2.11
C VAL A 164 -7.19 5.99 3.32
N HIS A 165 -8.37 5.33 3.27
CA HIS A 165 -9.25 5.22 4.43
C HIS A 165 -8.54 4.50 5.59
N SER A 166 -7.90 3.37 5.35
CA SER A 166 -7.13 2.62 6.36
C SER A 166 -6.02 3.48 6.98
N TRP A 167 -5.30 4.27 6.18
CA TRP A 167 -4.31 5.21 6.70
C TRP A 167 -4.93 6.27 7.61
N MET A 168 -6.11 6.77 7.26
CA MET A 168 -6.81 7.76 8.09
C MET A 168 -7.35 7.20 9.39
N GLU A 169 -7.67 5.92 9.46
CA GLU A 169 -8.11 5.24 10.69
C GLU A 169 -6.94 4.83 11.61
N SER A 170 -5.72 4.69 11.05
CA SER A 170 -4.52 4.35 11.82
C SER A 170 -3.84 5.62 12.37
N PRO A 171 -3.69 5.79 13.70
CA PRO A 171 -3.10 7.00 14.27
C PRO A 171 -1.69 7.32 13.76
N GLY A 172 -0.86 6.30 13.49
CA GLY A 172 0.49 6.45 12.96
C GLY A 172 0.49 6.95 11.52
N HIS A 173 -0.24 6.26 10.65
CA HIS A 173 -0.34 6.59 9.23
C HIS A 173 -1.05 7.94 9.03
N ARG A 174 -2.12 8.21 9.78
CA ARG A 174 -2.82 9.50 9.77
C ARG A 174 -1.88 10.66 10.12
N ARG A 175 -1.00 10.48 11.09
CA ARG A 175 -0.02 11.51 11.48
C ARG A 175 0.89 11.85 10.31
N ASN A 176 1.44 10.87 9.60
CA ASN A 176 2.24 11.11 8.42
C ASN A 176 1.44 11.83 7.33
N LEU A 177 0.23 11.35 7.05
CA LEU A 177 -0.63 11.88 5.99
C LEU A 177 -1.04 13.33 6.22
N LEU A 178 -1.17 13.74 7.49
CA LEU A 178 -1.61 15.08 7.89
C LEU A 178 -0.47 15.95 8.44
N ASP A 179 0.78 15.50 8.39
CA ASP A 179 1.92 16.29 8.84
C ASP A 179 2.14 17.49 7.89
N PRO A 180 2.12 18.74 8.42
CA PRO A 180 2.35 19.94 7.62
C PRO A 180 3.81 20.11 7.19
N ASP A 181 4.73 19.39 7.84
CA ASP A 181 6.15 19.48 7.53
C ASP A 181 6.55 18.74 6.26
N TYR A 182 5.75 17.78 5.79
CA TYR A 182 5.95 17.18 4.48
C TYR A 182 5.40 18.07 3.37
N ASN A 183 6.18 18.23 2.30
CA ASN A 183 5.80 18.99 1.11
C ASN A 183 5.89 18.19 -0.20
N GLU A 184 6.55 17.04 -0.17
CA GLU A 184 6.76 16.17 -1.32
C GLU A 184 6.40 14.72 -0.97
N THR A 185 6.01 13.97 -2.00
CA THR A 185 5.69 12.55 -1.87
C THR A 185 5.86 11.81 -3.19
N ALA A 186 6.03 10.51 -3.11
CA ALA A 186 5.74 9.58 -4.19
C ALA A 186 5.00 8.37 -3.64
N ILE A 187 4.08 7.84 -4.46
CA ILE A 187 3.33 6.63 -4.15
C ILE A 187 3.69 5.60 -5.20
N GLY A 188 4.27 4.50 -4.78
CA GLY A 188 4.53 3.35 -5.62
C GLY A 188 3.49 2.26 -5.37
N ALA A 189 2.96 1.68 -6.44
CA ALA A 189 2.04 0.56 -6.37
C ALA A 189 2.63 -0.69 -7.01
N TRP A 190 2.14 -1.85 -6.59
CA TRP A 190 2.44 -3.15 -7.21
C TRP A 190 1.24 -4.08 -7.07
N ILE A 191 0.95 -4.84 -8.13
CA ILE A 191 -0.12 -5.84 -8.12
C ILE A 191 0.53 -7.22 -8.06
N GLY A 192 0.30 -7.92 -6.97
CA GLY A 192 0.77 -9.29 -6.75
C GLY A 192 0.06 -10.28 -7.66
N THR A 193 0.61 -11.48 -7.78
CA THR A 193 0.05 -12.56 -8.63
C THR A 193 -1.32 -13.05 -8.17
N ASP A 194 -1.66 -12.81 -6.91
CA ASP A 194 -2.97 -13.10 -6.30
C ASP A 194 -3.98 -11.93 -6.43
N GLY A 195 -3.60 -10.87 -7.16
CA GLY A 195 -4.40 -9.66 -7.31
C GLY A 195 -4.35 -8.69 -6.13
N THR A 196 -3.55 -8.95 -5.12
CA THR A 196 -3.33 -8.01 -4.01
C THR A 196 -2.57 -6.78 -4.50
N VAL A 197 -3.11 -5.60 -4.24
CA VAL A 197 -2.47 -4.32 -4.55
C VAL A 197 -1.71 -3.84 -3.33
N TYR A 198 -0.41 -3.62 -3.46
CA TYR A 198 0.46 -3.04 -2.44
C TYR A 198 0.73 -1.58 -2.75
N PHE A 199 0.70 -0.73 -1.73
CA PHE A 199 1.04 0.68 -1.82
C PHE A 199 2.13 1.04 -0.83
N THR A 200 3.12 1.78 -1.30
CA THR A 200 4.13 2.46 -0.48
C THR A 200 4.04 3.95 -0.77
N GLU A 201 3.62 4.74 0.20
CA GLU A 201 3.71 6.19 0.15
C GLU A 201 4.92 6.65 0.96
N ILE A 202 5.85 7.35 0.32
CA ILE A 202 7.00 7.96 0.98
C ILE A 202 6.78 9.47 0.99
N PHE A 203 6.79 10.04 2.20
CA PHE A 203 6.70 11.48 2.45
C PHE A 203 8.09 12.06 2.60
N LEU A 204 8.28 13.26 2.07
CA LEU A 204 9.59 13.90 2.07
C LEU A 204 9.48 15.40 2.36
N ARG A 205 10.53 15.94 2.99
CA ARG A 205 10.94 17.32 2.95
C ARG A 205 12.44 17.39 2.75
N GLN A 206 12.87 18.10 1.74
CA GLN A 206 14.28 18.43 1.49
C GLN A 206 14.77 19.62 2.34
#